data_286b8a40e89e58646617ad79fffd125a
#
_entry.id   286b8a40e89e58646617ad79fffd125a
#
_cell.length_a   1.000
_cell.length_b   1.000
_cell.length_c   1.000
_cell.angle_alpha   90.00
_cell.angle_beta   90.00
_cell.angle_gamma   90.00
#
_symmetry.space_group_name_H-M   'P 1'
#
loop_
_entity.id
_entity.type
_entity.pdbx_description
1 polymer ?
#
loop_
_entity_poly.entity_id
_entity_poly.type
_entity_poly.pdbx_seq_one_letter_code
_entity_poly.pdbx_strand_id
1 'polypeptide(L)'
;MRFNPGYRIKVGQREFSVTGRISYRGNDGSVWDEYSLRDSSGRTAWLSVDDEEGEYILSEATGLQHPPEGFSLYWQGSERVTGVSGRVDVEPGDEAVCSDYEDHSGRIYSVERWDDETEYSLGTILDPDKIIRISGGGVAGWMQN
;
A
#
# COMPACT_ATOMS: atom_id res chain seq x y z
N MET A 1 9.12 -9.89 -0.68
CA MET A 1 8.56 -9.24 -1.88
C MET A 1 9.00 -7.79 -1.91
N ARG A 2 9.67 -7.39 -2.93
CA ARG A 2 10.21 -6.03 -3.00
C ARG A 2 10.19 -5.50 -4.43
N PHE A 3 9.70 -4.26 -4.58
CA PHE A 3 9.67 -3.56 -5.86
C PHE A 3 10.35 -2.21 -5.73
N ASN A 4 10.86 -1.70 -6.83
CA ASN A 4 11.44 -0.35 -6.90
C ASN A 4 10.59 0.54 -7.81
N PRO A 5 10.62 1.85 -7.61
CA PRO A 5 9.98 2.76 -8.56
C PRO A 5 10.46 2.48 -9.99
N GLY A 6 9.53 2.48 -10.92
CA GLY A 6 9.80 2.13 -12.32
C GLY A 6 9.49 0.68 -12.67
N TYR A 7 9.33 -0.20 -11.69
CA TYR A 7 8.89 -1.54 -11.96
C TYR A 7 7.44 -1.54 -12.42
N ARG A 8 7.10 -2.51 -13.25
CA ARG A 8 5.71 -2.80 -13.60
C ARG A 8 5.32 -4.11 -12.95
N ILE A 9 4.14 -4.11 -12.35
CA ILE A 9 3.62 -5.27 -11.66
C ILE A 9 2.18 -5.54 -12.10
N LYS A 10 1.78 -6.79 -11.96
CA LYS A 10 0.40 -7.21 -12.16
C LYS A 10 -0.14 -7.66 -10.82
N VAL A 11 -1.29 -7.13 -10.45
CA VAL A 11 -1.99 -7.48 -9.21
C VAL A 11 -3.37 -7.98 -9.59
N GLY A 12 -3.55 -9.30 -9.49
CA GLY A 12 -4.74 -9.94 -10.04
C GLY A 12 -4.77 -9.76 -11.55
N GLN A 13 -5.80 -9.10 -12.06
CA GLN A 13 -5.97 -8.82 -13.49
C GLN A 13 -5.53 -7.40 -13.87
N ARG A 14 -5.04 -6.62 -12.91
CA ARG A 14 -4.71 -5.21 -13.14
C ARG A 14 -3.20 -5.03 -13.23
N GLU A 15 -2.78 -4.16 -14.14
CA GLU A 15 -1.37 -3.82 -14.31
C GLU A 15 -1.10 -2.42 -13.84
N PHE A 16 0.04 -2.25 -13.15
CA PHE A 16 0.43 -0.98 -12.58
C PHE A 16 1.91 -0.70 -12.79
N SER A 17 2.24 0.59 -12.82
CA SER A 17 3.62 1.05 -12.62
C SER A 17 3.80 1.40 -11.15
N VAL A 18 4.92 0.99 -10.57
CA VAL A 18 5.31 1.39 -9.22
C VAL A 18 5.91 2.78 -9.31
N THR A 19 5.30 3.75 -8.62
CA THR A 19 5.75 5.15 -8.66
C THR A 19 6.51 5.56 -7.41
N GLY A 20 6.31 4.86 -6.31
CA GLY A 20 6.99 5.15 -5.06
C GLY A 20 6.89 4.01 -4.07
N ARG A 21 7.71 4.08 -3.04
CA ARG A 21 7.71 3.12 -1.94
C ARG A 21 7.89 3.87 -0.64
N ILE A 22 7.11 3.48 0.35
CA ILE A 22 7.21 3.98 1.72
C ILE A 22 7.42 2.79 2.63
N SER A 23 8.44 2.85 3.48
CA SER A 23 8.67 1.84 4.51
C SER A 23 8.15 2.36 5.83
N TYR A 24 7.44 1.54 6.56
CA TYR A 24 6.79 1.89 7.81
C TYR A 24 7.23 1.00 8.96
N ARG A 25 7.16 1.56 10.16
CA ARG A 25 7.24 0.80 11.41
C ARG A 25 6.06 1.20 12.29
N GLY A 26 5.33 0.20 12.76
CA GLY A 26 4.25 0.41 13.72
C GLY A 26 4.77 0.54 15.13
N ASN A 27 3.96 1.12 16.03
CA ASN A 27 4.32 1.24 17.44
C ASN A 27 4.37 -0.10 18.17
N ASP A 28 3.86 -1.15 17.55
CA ASP A 28 3.96 -2.53 18.04
C ASP A 28 5.22 -3.26 17.54
N GLY A 29 6.08 -2.57 16.78
CA GLY A 29 7.30 -3.14 16.22
C GLY A 29 7.12 -3.80 14.86
N SER A 30 5.92 -3.87 14.33
CA SER A 30 5.69 -4.41 12.99
C SER A 30 6.34 -3.53 11.93
N VAL A 31 6.74 -4.13 10.82
CA VAL A 31 7.34 -3.40 9.69
C VAL A 31 6.67 -3.85 8.40
N TRP A 32 6.44 -2.91 7.50
CA TRP A 32 5.87 -3.22 6.19
C TRP A 32 6.25 -2.13 5.19
N ASP A 33 6.06 -2.43 3.91
CA ASP A 33 6.24 -1.47 2.82
C ASP A 33 4.90 -1.19 2.15
N GLU A 34 4.75 0.03 1.66
CA GLU A 34 3.61 0.42 0.86
C GLU A 34 4.11 0.97 -0.47
N TYR A 35 3.55 0.46 -1.56
CA TYR A 35 3.92 0.87 -2.90
C TYR A 35 2.81 1.73 -3.49
N SER A 36 3.20 2.92 -3.95
CA SER A 36 2.32 3.79 -4.71
C SER A 36 2.28 3.29 -6.14
N LEU A 37 1.08 3.08 -6.66
CA LEU A 37 0.85 2.46 -7.96
C LEU A 37 0.01 3.36 -8.85
N ARG A 38 0.25 3.26 -10.15
CA ARG A 38 -0.54 3.97 -11.15
C ARG A 38 -0.83 3.02 -12.32
N ASP A 39 -2.09 2.96 -12.75
CA ASP A 39 -2.46 2.17 -13.92
C ASP A 39 -2.39 3.01 -15.19
N SER A 40 -2.68 2.40 -16.35
CA SER A 40 -2.58 3.07 -17.64
C SER A 40 -3.61 4.19 -17.82
N SER A 41 -4.68 4.19 -17.05
CA SER A 41 -5.68 5.26 -17.09
C SER A 41 -5.34 6.44 -16.17
N GLY A 42 -4.24 6.32 -15.40
CA GLY A 42 -3.84 7.34 -14.45
C GLY A 42 -4.45 7.17 -13.06
N ARG A 43 -5.22 6.12 -12.83
CA ARG A 43 -5.76 5.83 -11.49
C ARG A 43 -4.65 5.35 -10.58
N THR A 44 -4.73 5.79 -9.33
CA THR A 44 -3.74 5.44 -8.32
C THR A 44 -4.29 4.38 -7.37
N ALA A 45 -3.39 3.59 -6.82
CA ALA A 45 -3.68 2.59 -5.81
C ALA A 45 -2.45 2.42 -4.92
N TRP A 46 -2.60 1.68 -3.84
CA TRP A 46 -1.50 1.34 -2.96
C TRP A 46 -1.48 -0.16 -2.73
N LEU A 47 -0.27 -0.73 -2.72
CA LEU A 47 -0.07 -2.12 -2.36
C LEU A 47 0.72 -2.17 -1.06
N SER A 48 0.08 -2.62 0.00
CA SER A 48 0.73 -2.85 1.29
C SER A 48 1.31 -4.25 1.30
N VAL A 49 2.58 -4.37 1.65
CA VAL A 49 3.31 -5.64 1.65
C VAL A 49 3.91 -5.84 3.04
N ASP A 50 3.37 -6.80 3.78
CA ASP A 50 3.89 -7.22 5.07
C ASP A 50 4.32 -8.68 4.95
N ASP A 51 5.60 -8.89 4.64
CA ASP A 51 6.14 -10.23 4.42
C ASP A 51 6.25 -11.03 5.74
N GLU A 52 6.41 -10.37 6.86
CA GLU A 52 6.49 -11.06 8.16
C GLU A 52 5.16 -11.71 8.52
N GLU A 53 4.07 -10.97 8.33
CA GLU A 53 2.73 -11.47 8.63
C GLU A 53 2.08 -12.17 7.43
N GLY A 54 2.70 -12.08 6.25
CA GLY A 54 2.13 -12.65 5.04
C GLY A 54 0.86 -11.92 4.60
N GLU A 55 0.76 -10.62 4.86
CA GLU A 55 -0.42 -9.84 4.54
C GLU A 55 -0.14 -8.87 3.40
N TYR A 56 -0.96 -8.95 2.37
CA TYR A 56 -0.83 -8.15 1.15
C TYR A 56 -2.18 -7.54 0.82
N ILE A 57 -2.22 -6.21 0.71
CA ILE A 57 -3.48 -5.48 0.55
C ILE A 57 -3.35 -4.50 -0.60
N LEU A 58 -4.28 -4.58 -1.56
CA LEU A 58 -4.41 -3.57 -2.60
C LEU A 58 -5.56 -2.65 -2.22
N SER A 59 -5.29 -1.35 -2.11
CA SER A 59 -6.29 -0.37 -1.69
C SER A 59 -6.30 0.86 -2.56
N GLU A 60 -7.45 1.53 -2.56
CA GLU A 60 -7.67 2.80 -3.26
C GLU A 60 -8.34 3.78 -2.31
N ALA A 61 -8.15 5.06 -2.58
CA ALA A 61 -8.81 6.10 -1.80
C ALA A 61 -10.33 5.96 -1.92
N THR A 62 -11.04 6.24 -0.84
CA THR A 62 -12.49 6.22 -0.81
C THR A 62 -13.02 7.51 -0.19
N GLY A 63 -14.20 7.92 -0.61
CA GLY A 63 -14.91 9.04 0.01
C GLY A 63 -15.67 8.68 1.28
N LEU A 64 -15.69 7.41 1.65
CA LEU A 64 -16.37 6.95 2.85
C LEU A 64 -15.60 7.40 4.09
N GLN A 65 -16.24 8.13 4.97
CA GLN A 65 -15.60 8.65 6.20
C GLN A 65 -15.89 7.79 7.43
N HIS A 66 -16.65 6.72 7.25
CA HIS A 66 -16.97 5.75 8.29
C HIS A 66 -16.84 4.35 7.72
N PRO A 67 -16.45 3.37 8.54
CA PRO A 67 -16.40 1.98 8.07
C PRO A 67 -17.77 1.56 7.54
N PRO A 68 -17.83 0.87 6.41
CA PRO A 68 -19.08 0.29 5.93
C PRO A 68 -19.64 -0.71 6.92
N GLU A 69 -20.95 -0.97 6.84
CA GLU A 69 -21.59 -1.97 7.66
C GLU A 69 -20.93 -3.35 7.46
N GLY A 70 -20.75 -4.09 8.53
CA GLY A 70 -20.12 -5.40 8.49
C GLY A 70 -18.61 -5.38 8.72
N PHE A 71 -18.01 -4.21 8.85
CA PHE A 71 -16.58 -4.09 9.17
C PHE A 71 -16.37 -3.96 10.67
N SER A 72 -15.31 -4.59 11.17
CA SER A 72 -14.92 -4.54 12.58
C SER A 72 -13.48 -4.09 12.70
N LEU A 73 -13.21 -3.29 13.73
CA LEU A 73 -11.84 -2.86 14.03
C LEU A 73 -10.97 -4.07 14.35
N TYR A 74 -9.82 -4.20 13.66
CA TYR A 74 -8.89 -5.28 13.96
C TYR A 74 -7.49 -4.78 14.30
N TRP A 75 -7.12 -3.56 13.92
CA TRP A 75 -5.84 -2.97 14.29
C TRP A 75 -5.98 -1.48 14.49
N GLN A 76 -5.31 -0.96 15.50
CA GLN A 76 -5.23 0.47 15.74
C GLN A 76 -3.88 0.76 16.36
N GLY A 77 -3.25 1.84 15.91
CA GLY A 77 -1.95 2.20 16.42
C GLY A 77 -1.37 3.37 15.65
N SER A 78 -0.10 3.65 15.88
CA SER A 78 0.63 4.64 15.13
C SER A 78 1.64 3.97 14.21
N GLU A 79 1.91 4.63 13.10
CA GLU A 79 2.91 4.21 12.14
C GLU A 79 3.88 5.35 11.87
N ARG A 80 5.14 5.03 11.70
CA ARG A 80 6.18 5.99 11.38
C ARG A 80 6.80 5.62 10.05
N VAL A 81 7.02 6.62 9.20
CA VAL A 81 7.77 6.46 7.96
C VAL A 81 9.25 6.31 8.31
N THR A 82 9.87 5.21 7.88
CA THR A 82 11.28 4.94 8.11
C THR A 82 12.15 5.12 6.87
N GLY A 83 11.56 5.08 5.69
CA GLY A 83 12.27 5.27 4.44
C GLY A 83 11.31 5.53 3.30
N VAL A 84 11.81 6.19 2.26
CA VAL A 84 11.02 6.50 1.07
C VAL A 84 11.87 6.35 -0.17
N SER A 85 11.22 6.10 -1.31
CA SER A 85 11.85 6.04 -2.61
C SER A 85 10.83 6.41 -3.67
N GLY A 86 11.26 7.14 -4.70
CA GLY A 86 10.36 7.57 -5.77
C GLY A 86 9.44 8.71 -5.35
N ARG A 87 8.26 8.74 -5.94
CA ARG A 87 7.28 9.81 -5.70
C ARG A 87 6.36 9.45 -4.57
N VAL A 88 6.54 10.13 -3.44
CA VAL A 88 5.71 9.97 -2.26
C VAL A 88 5.51 11.34 -1.61
N ASP A 89 4.46 11.47 -0.81
CA ASP A 89 4.09 12.73 -0.16
C ASP A 89 4.51 12.80 1.30
N VAL A 90 5.33 11.87 1.74
CA VAL A 90 5.77 11.77 3.13
C VAL A 90 7.27 11.70 3.20
N GLU A 91 7.83 11.96 4.38
CA GLU A 91 9.26 11.93 4.65
C GLU A 91 9.55 10.99 5.83
N PRO A 92 10.77 10.43 5.90
CA PRO A 92 11.17 9.67 7.08
C PRO A 92 10.97 10.50 8.34
N GLY A 93 10.36 9.89 9.35
CA GLY A 93 10.02 10.54 10.60
C GLY A 93 8.56 11.00 10.69
N ASP A 94 7.86 11.11 9.57
CA ASP A 94 6.43 11.43 9.60
C ASP A 94 5.67 10.30 10.28
N GLU A 95 4.63 10.66 11.03
CA GLU A 95 3.81 9.69 11.76
C GLU A 95 2.32 9.89 11.47
N ALA A 96 1.60 8.79 11.46
CA ALA A 96 0.15 8.79 11.37
C ALA A 96 -0.46 7.91 12.46
N VAL A 97 -1.67 8.25 12.87
CA VAL A 97 -2.49 7.38 13.72
C VAL A 97 -3.46 6.64 12.80
N CYS A 98 -3.46 5.32 12.89
CA CYS A 98 -4.16 4.46 11.96
C CYS A 98 -5.19 3.60 12.65
N SER A 99 -6.28 3.34 11.94
CA SER A 99 -7.30 2.37 12.35
C SER A 99 -7.68 1.55 11.13
N ASP A 100 -7.60 0.24 11.26
CA ASP A 100 -7.94 -0.70 10.20
C ASP A 100 -9.12 -1.55 10.63
N TYR A 101 -10.09 -1.68 9.73
CA TYR A 101 -11.31 -2.44 9.93
C TYR A 101 -11.41 -3.49 8.83
N GLU A 102 -11.92 -4.66 9.17
CA GLU A 102 -12.08 -5.72 8.17
C GLU A 102 -13.48 -6.31 8.18
N ASP A 103 -13.89 -6.86 7.04
CA ASP A 103 -15.13 -7.60 6.91
C ASP A 103 -14.84 -9.09 6.71
N HIS A 104 -15.90 -9.89 6.56
CA HIS A 104 -15.77 -11.33 6.37
C HIS A 104 -15.20 -11.75 5.03
N SER A 105 -15.21 -10.86 4.04
CA SER A 105 -14.75 -11.20 2.69
C SER A 105 -13.29 -10.85 2.44
N GLY A 106 -12.58 -10.34 3.45
CA GLY A 106 -11.18 -9.94 3.29
C GLY A 106 -11.02 -8.53 2.77
N ARG A 107 -12.02 -7.68 2.97
CA ARG A 107 -11.92 -6.25 2.63
C ARG A 107 -11.44 -5.47 3.85
N ILE A 108 -10.62 -4.47 3.60
CA ILE A 108 -10.04 -3.63 4.65
C ILE A 108 -10.45 -2.19 4.41
N TYR A 109 -10.96 -1.54 5.43
CA TYR A 109 -11.21 -0.10 5.43
C TYR A 109 -10.21 0.54 6.39
N SER A 110 -9.42 1.50 5.91
CA SER A 110 -8.35 2.11 6.70
C SER A 110 -8.53 3.61 6.82
N VAL A 111 -8.21 4.12 8.00
CA VAL A 111 -8.19 5.56 8.29
C VAL A 111 -6.78 5.90 8.76
N GLU A 112 -6.13 6.84 8.09
CA GLU A 112 -4.81 7.35 8.47
C GLU A 112 -4.92 8.84 8.77
N ARG A 113 -4.59 9.21 10.01
CA ARG A 113 -4.59 10.62 10.43
C ARG A 113 -3.17 11.13 10.53
N TRP A 114 -2.81 11.96 9.58
CA TRP A 114 -1.57 12.73 9.55
C TRP A 114 -1.81 14.07 10.24
N ASP A 115 -0.77 14.89 10.43
CA ASP A 115 -0.89 16.16 11.14
C ASP A 115 -1.94 17.09 10.54
N ASP A 116 -2.03 17.17 9.22
CA ASP A 116 -2.85 18.14 8.51
C ASP A 116 -3.95 17.53 7.66
N GLU A 117 -4.02 16.20 7.59
CA GLU A 117 -5.04 15.55 6.77
C GLU A 117 -5.39 14.16 7.28
N THR A 118 -6.55 13.69 6.88
CA THR A 118 -7.01 12.34 7.14
C THR A 118 -7.28 11.66 5.80
N GLU A 119 -6.74 10.46 5.64
CA GLU A 119 -6.91 9.67 4.43
C GLU A 119 -7.76 8.44 4.73
N TYR A 120 -8.66 8.12 3.81
CA TYR A 120 -9.54 6.96 3.90
C TYR A 120 -9.31 6.07 2.71
N SER A 121 -9.19 4.77 2.93
CA SER A 121 -8.99 3.81 1.85
C SER A 121 -9.81 2.57 2.05
N LEU A 122 -10.08 1.90 0.93
CA LEU A 122 -10.79 0.62 0.92
C LEU A 122 -9.98 -0.33 0.06
N GLY A 123 -9.68 -1.49 0.60
CA GLY A 123 -8.81 -2.44 -0.05
C GLY A 123 -9.28 -3.87 0.08
N THR A 124 -8.50 -4.76 -0.50
CA THR A 124 -8.76 -6.19 -0.49
C THR A 124 -7.48 -6.93 -0.14
N ILE A 125 -7.58 -7.89 0.77
CA ILE A 125 -6.49 -8.78 1.09
C ILE A 125 -6.28 -9.72 -0.09
N LEU A 126 -5.02 -9.90 -0.48
CA LEU A 126 -4.65 -10.68 -1.65
C LEU A 126 -3.81 -11.88 -1.26
N ASP A 127 -3.94 -12.94 -2.06
CA ASP A 127 -2.96 -14.01 -2.08
C ASP A 127 -1.67 -13.49 -2.75
N PRO A 128 -0.49 -13.71 -2.18
CA PRO A 128 0.77 -13.25 -2.79
C PRO A 128 0.99 -13.77 -4.21
N ASP A 129 0.41 -14.91 -4.57
CA ASP A 129 0.49 -15.45 -5.93
C ASP A 129 -0.17 -14.53 -6.96
N LYS A 130 -1.00 -13.61 -6.54
CA LYS A 130 -1.67 -12.64 -7.41
C LYS A 130 -0.80 -11.45 -7.74
N ILE A 131 0.39 -11.33 -7.14
CA ILE A 131 1.27 -10.17 -7.30
C ILE A 131 2.50 -10.64 -8.08
N ILE A 132 2.65 -10.14 -9.32
CA ILE A 132 3.68 -10.59 -10.23
C ILE A 132 4.41 -9.39 -10.81
N ARG A 133 5.74 -9.41 -10.74
CA ARG A 133 6.55 -8.42 -11.43
C ARG A 133 6.57 -8.73 -12.93
N ILE A 134 6.16 -7.77 -13.75
CA ILE A 134 6.14 -7.92 -15.21
C ILE A 134 7.48 -7.48 -15.79
N SER A 135 7.98 -6.32 -15.34
CA SER A 135 9.27 -5.82 -15.77
C SER A 135 9.92 -5.04 -14.65
N GLY A 136 11.21 -5.23 -14.52
CA GLY A 136 12.04 -4.42 -13.65
C GLY A 136 12.40 -3.18 -14.42
N GLY A 137 12.03 -2.05 -13.87
CA GLY A 137 12.32 -0.78 -14.48
C GLY A 137 13.80 -0.52 -14.56
N GLY A 138 14.09 0.64 -14.99
CA GLY A 138 15.42 1.14 -15.06
C GLY A 138 16.17 0.66 -16.27
N VAL A 139 17.42 0.95 -16.21
CA VAL A 139 18.32 0.75 -17.33
C VAL A 139 18.39 -0.69 -17.76
N ALA A 140 18.35 -1.61 -16.78
CA ALA A 140 18.47 -3.01 -17.08
C ALA A 140 17.37 -3.51 -18.02
N GLY A 141 16.18 -3.01 -17.87
CA GLY A 141 15.06 -3.46 -18.68
C GLY A 141 15.26 -3.18 -20.15
N TRP A 142 15.76 -2.03 -20.52
CA TRP A 142 15.94 -1.70 -21.93
C TRP A 142 17.30 -2.13 -22.48
N MET A 143 18.29 -2.21 -21.65
CA MET A 143 19.63 -2.63 -22.11
C MET A 143 19.70 -4.07 -22.53
N GLN A 144 18.83 -4.86 -22.00
CA GLN A 144 18.78 -6.28 -22.27
C GLN A 144 17.88 -6.64 -23.42
N ASN A 145 17.35 -5.69 -24.00
CA ASN A 145 16.30 -5.86 -25.01
C ASN A 145 16.88 -6.11 -26.35
#